data_ac19345de9c73e43c80b84e0f4df00dd
#
_entry.id   ac19345de9c73e43c80b84e0f4df00dd
#
_cell.length_a   1.000
_cell.length_b   1.000
_cell.length_c   1.000
_cell.angle_alpha   90.00
_cell.angle_beta   90.00
_cell.angle_gamma   90.00
#
_symmetry.space_group_name_H-M   'P 1'
#
loop_
_entity.id
_entity.type
_entity.pdbx_description
1 polymer ?
#
loop_
_entity_poly.entity_id
_entity_poly.type
_entity_poly.pdbx_seq_one_letter_code
_entity_poly.pdbx_strand_id
1 'polypeptide(L)'
;MNEEEIISLFYSKSHFESYEILMALAEKGNAIAQYFLGLMHLSPIDQTIEIDKNKGLMFIKIAAKNNHIPALEYLGNLFAYSDLVESNPQKSHTYFYLVALKQNSTDIGYHQIIEDEFKLSKAEIMDSIAKAVECMKESFDNCYLFN
;
A
#
# COMPACT_ATOMS: atom_id res chain seq x y z
N MET A 1 -20.78 -1.05 -7.95
CA MET A 1 -19.81 -0.08 -8.54
C MET A 1 -18.57 -0.86 -8.91
N ASN A 2 -18.12 -0.77 -10.13
CA ASN A 2 -16.92 -1.44 -10.62
C ASN A 2 -15.66 -0.61 -10.31
N GLU A 3 -14.48 -1.15 -10.61
CA GLU A 3 -13.19 -0.51 -10.33
C GLU A 3 -13.03 0.84 -11.04
N GLU A 4 -13.37 0.91 -12.33
CA GLU A 4 -13.27 2.14 -13.12
C GLU A 4 -14.17 3.26 -12.58
N GLU A 5 -15.36 2.92 -12.13
CA GLU A 5 -16.28 3.86 -11.49
C GLU A 5 -15.72 4.40 -10.17
N ILE A 6 -15.09 3.55 -9.35
CA ILE A 6 -14.45 3.96 -8.10
C ILE A 6 -13.25 4.86 -8.37
N ILE A 7 -12.42 4.52 -9.35
CA ILE A 7 -11.29 5.35 -9.79
C ILE A 7 -11.78 6.72 -10.26
N SER A 8 -12.84 6.74 -11.06
CA SER A 8 -13.46 7.96 -11.56
C SER A 8 -13.95 8.90 -10.45
N LEU A 9 -14.47 8.35 -9.35
CA LEU A 9 -14.84 9.14 -8.17
C LEU A 9 -13.65 9.90 -7.57
N PHE A 10 -12.51 9.26 -7.43
CA PHE A 10 -11.31 9.89 -6.87
C PHE A 10 -10.84 11.09 -7.72
N TYR A 11 -10.96 10.99 -9.04
CA TYR A 11 -10.56 12.07 -9.95
C TYR A 11 -11.69 13.06 -10.27
N SER A 12 -12.85 12.92 -9.64
CA SER A 12 -13.96 13.84 -9.86
C SER A 12 -13.68 15.23 -9.27
N LYS A 13 -14.38 16.25 -9.79
CA LYS A 13 -14.23 17.63 -9.30
C LYS A 13 -14.88 17.84 -7.93
N SER A 14 -15.84 16.98 -7.54
CA SER A 14 -16.51 17.06 -6.24
C SER A 14 -15.89 16.04 -5.27
N HIS A 15 -14.75 16.39 -4.68
CA HIS A 15 -14.06 15.48 -3.76
C HIS A 15 -14.87 15.18 -2.49
N PHE A 16 -15.68 16.12 -2.02
CA PHE A 16 -16.53 15.89 -0.85
C PHE A 16 -17.58 14.79 -1.10
N GLU A 17 -18.32 14.87 -2.20
CA GLU A 17 -19.31 13.84 -2.55
C GLU A 17 -18.63 12.49 -2.80
N SER A 18 -17.48 12.51 -3.47
CA SER A 18 -16.68 11.30 -3.72
C SER A 18 -16.20 10.67 -2.43
N TYR A 19 -15.78 11.49 -1.45
CA TYR A 19 -15.34 11.02 -0.15
C TYR A 19 -16.42 10.24 0.58
N GLU A 20 -17.66 10.77 0.64
CA GLU A 20 -18.79 10.09 1.29
C GLU A 20 -19.11 8.74 0.63
N ILE A 21 -19.06 8.68 -0.70
CA ILE A 21 -19.29 7.43 -1.44
C ILE A 21 -18.16 6.44 -1.18
N LEU A 22 -16.90 6.89 -1.23
CA LEU A 22 -15.74 6.04 -0.95
C LEU A 22 -15.74 5.54 0.49
N MET A 23 -16.16 6.35 1.47
CA MET A 23 -16.31 5.92 2.87
C MET A 23 -17.32 4.77 2.98
N ALA A 24 -18.49 4.91 2.38
CA ALA A 24 -19.51 3.86 2.41
C ALA A 24 -19.06 2.55 1.73
N LEU A 25 -18.23 2.63 0.70
CA LEU A 25 -17.63 1.46 0.04
C LEU A 25 -16.51 0.85 0.89
N ALA A 26 -15.67 1.67 1.50
CA ALA A 26 -14.57 1.23 2.35
C ALA A 26 -15.06 0.49 3.60
N GLU A 27 -16.15 0.95 4.20
CA GLU A 27 -16.81 0.29 5.33
C GLU A 27 -17.35 -1.10 4.96
N LYS A 28 -17.73 -1.29 3.69
CA LYS A 28 -18.11 -2.60 3.14
C LYS A 28 -16.91 -3.48 2.74
N GLY A 29 -15.70 -3.05 3.03
CA GLY A 29 -14.47 -3.79 2.76
C GLY A 29 -13.90 -3.62 1.36
N ASN A 30 -14.38 -2.64 0.58
CA ASN A 30 -13.83 -2.39 -0.76
C ASN A 30 -12.41 -1.82 -0.67
N ALA A 31 -11.41 -2.62 -1.10
CA ALA A 31 -10.00 -2.31 -0.98
C ALA A 31 -9.57 -1.11 -1.85
N ILE A 32 -10.20 -0.90 -3.00
CA ILE A 32 -9.91 0.21 -3.90
C ILE A 32 -10.36 1.52 -3.24
N ALA A 33 -11.57 1.54 -2.68
CA ALA A 33 -12.10 2.69 -1.95
C ALA A 33 -11.24 3.03 -0.72
N GLN A 34 -10.81 2.00 0.05
CA GLN A 34 -9.87 2.17 1.16
C GLN A 34 -8.56 2.81 0.71
N TYR A 35 -7.99 2.37 -0.41
CA TYR A 35 -6.77 2.94 -0.97
C TYR A 35 -6.94 4.42 -1.32
N PHE A 36 -7.99 4.77 -2.04
CA PHE A 36 -8.23 6.17 -2.43
C PHE A 36 -8.55 7.08 -1.25
N LEU A 37 -9.28 6.61 -0.24
CA LEU A 37 -9.44 7.35 1.01
C LEU A 37 -8.11 7.60 1.71
N GLY A 38 -7.23 6.61 1.71
CA GLY A 38 -5.88 6.77 2.21
C GLY A 38 -5.13 7.89 1.51
N LEU A 39 -5.16 7.92 0.19
CA LEU A 39 -4.53 8.98 -0.61
C LEU A 39 -5.15 10.36 -0.34
N MET A 40 -6.47 10.45 -0.21
CA MET A 40 -7.17 11.71 0.09
C MET A 40 -6.73 12.32 1.44
N HIS A 41 -6.45 11.49 2.45
CA HIS A 41 -5.93 11.96 3.73
C HIS A 41 -4.42 12.26 3.74
N LEU A 42 -3.65 11.70 2.80
CA LEU A 42 -2.20 11.92 2.71
C LEU A 42 -1.82 13.12 1.84
N SER A 43 -2.66 13.49 0.89
CA SER A 43 -2.39 14.54 -0.09
C SER A 43 -3.44 15.65 -0.04
N PRO A 44 -3.03 16.94 -0.14
CA PRO A 44 -3.97 18.06 -0.20
C PRO A 44 -4.62 18.13 -1.58
N ILE A 45 -5.53 17.19 -1.88
CA ILE A 45 -6.26 17.15 -3.15
C ILE A 45 -7.30 18.27 -3.19
N ASP A 46 -7.90 18.54 -2.03
CA ASP A 46 -8.96 19.53 -1.85
C ASP A 46 -8.93 20.03 -0.40
N GLN A 47 -9.22 21.30 -0.20
CA GLN A 47 -9.28 21.93 1.13
C GLN A 47 -10.47 21.46 1.97
N THR A 48 -11.42 20.74 1.38
CA THR A 48 -12.61 20.19 2.06
C THR A 48 -12.31 18.91 2.83
N ILE A 49 -11.20 18.24 2.52
CA ILE A 49 -10.79 17.01 3.20
C ILE A 49 -9.58 17.31 4.08
N GLU A 50 -9.72 17.06 5.37
CA GLU A 50 -8.65 17.25 6.32
C GLU A 50 -7.50 16.27 6.09
N ILE A 51 -6.27 16.81 6.02
CA ILE A 51 -5.06 16.00 5.96
C ILE A 51 -4.86 15.35 7.32
N ASP A 52 -4.92 14.02 7.34
CA ASP A 52 -4.64 13.19 8.50
C ASP A 52 -3.73 12.02 8.07
N LYS A 53 -2.43 12.20 8.29
CA LYS A 53 -1.42 11.21 7.91
C LYS A 53 -1.65 9.84 8.56
N ASN A 54 -2.09 9.81 9.81
CA ASN A 54 -2.34 8.56 10.53
C ASN A 54 -3.55 7.83 9.95
N LYS A 55 -4.64 8.54 9.71
CA LYS A 55 -5.83 8.01 9.08
C LYS A 55 -5.57 7.54 7.66
N GLY A 56 -4.81 8.33 6.88
CA GLY A 56 -4.39 7.98 5.54
C GLY A 56 -3.59 6.67 5.50
N LEU A 57 -2.56 6.56 6.32
CA LEU A 57 -1.75 5.33 6.42
C LEU A 57 -2.56 4.14 6.92
N MET A 58 -3.51 4.35 7.83
CA MET A 58 -4.41 3.30 8.28
C MET A 58 -5.23 2.73 7.11
N PHE A 59 -5.86 3.58 6.31
CA PHE A 59 -6.63 3.15 5.14
C PHE A 59 -5.78 2.43 4.10
N ILE A 60 -4.57 2.93 3.80
CA ILE A 60 -3.62 2.25 2.88
C ILE A 60 -3.26 0.84 3.41
N LYS A 61 -2.98 0.71 4.71
CA LYS A 61 -2.69 -0.59 5.33
C LYS A 61 -3.88 -1.55 5.25
N ILE A 62 -5.10 -1.07 5.47
CA ILE A 62 -6.31 -1.90 5.36
C ILE A 62 -6.51 -2.35 3.92
N ALA A 63 -6.34 -1.48 2.92
CA ALA A 63 -6.40 -1.83 1.52
C ALA A 63 -5.35 -2.91 1.16
N ALA A 64 -4.12 -2.76 1.65
CA ALA A 64 -3.05 -3.74 1.45
C ALA A 64 -3.39 -5.10 2.08
N LYS A 65 -3.95 -5.12 3.29
CA LYS A 65 -4.48 -6.34 3.93
C LYS A 65 -5.58 -7.01 3.09
N ASN A 66 -6.39 -6.21 2.41
CA ASN A 66 -7.43 -6.68 1.49
C ASN A 66 -6.90 -6.97 0.08
N ASN A 67 -5.62 -7.28 -0.06
CA ASN A 67 -4.96 -7.69 -1.31
C ASN A 67 -4.91 -6.63 -2.42
N HIS A 68 -5.05 -5.35 -2.11
CA HIS A 68 -4.92 -4.30 -3.10
C HIS A 68 -3.44 -4.07 -3.46
N ILE A 69 -3.02 -4.52 -4.64
CA ILE A 69 -1.63 -4.45 -5.09
C ILE A 69 -1.07 -3.02 -5.06
N PRO A 70 -1.77 -1.98 -5.59
CA PRO A 70 -1.27 -0.61 -5.50
C PRO A 70 -1.03 -0.12 -4.07
N ALA A 71 -1.77 -0.62 -3.08
CA ALA A 71 -1.54 -0.27 -1.68
C ALA A 71 -0.26 -0.94 -1.13
N LEU A 72 0.05 -2.18 -1.53
CA LEU A 72 1.31 -2.84 -1.18
C LEU A 72 2.51 -2.11 -1.80
N GLU A 73 2.41 -1.73 -3.07
CA GLU A 73 3.44 -0.94 -3.78
C GLU A 73 3.65 0.44 -3.12
N TYR A 74 2.56 1.11 -2.75
CA TYR A 74 2.61 2.37 -2.02
C TYR A 74 3.39 2.24 -0.70
N LEU A 75 3.10 1.19 0.08
CA LEU A 75 3.80 0.92 1.34
C LEU A 75 5.29 0.58 1.10
N GLY A 76 5.60 -0.15 0.04
CA GLY A 76 6.99 -0.40 -0.37
C GLY A 76 7.73 0.92 -0.64
N ASN A 77 7.17 1.79 -1.47
CA ASN A 77 7.74 3.11 -1.76
C ASN A 77 7.85 3.99 -0.51
N LEU A 78 6.84 3.93 0.37
CA LEU A 78 6.82 4.70 1.61
C LEU A 78 8.04 4.41 2.49
N PHE A 79 8.38 3.13 2.68
CA PHE A 79 9.52 2.73 3.50
C PHE A 79 10.87 2.94 2.84
N ALA A 80 10.94 3.05 1.52
CA ALA A 80 12.18 3.36 0.80
C ALA A 80 12.46 4.86 0.71
N TYR A 81 11.45 5.66 0.38
CA TYR A 81 11.68 7.00 -0.18
C TYR A 81 10.92 8.13 0.51
N SER A 82 10.01 7.84 1.43
CA SER A 82 9.18 8.86 2.05
C SER A 82 9.75 9.35 3.38
N ASP A 83 9.51 10.60 3.68
CA ASP A 83 9.76 11.22 4.98
C ASP A 83 8.58 11.08 5.97
N LEU A 84 7.48 10.47 5.54
CA LEU A 84 6.30 10.23 6.38
C LEU A 84 6.54 9.17 7.46
N VAL A 85 7.48 8.26 7.23
CA VAL A 85 7.88 7.19 8.14
C VAL A 85 9.39 7.09 8.19
N GLU A 86 9.92 6.46 9.24
CA GLU A 86 11.34 6.12 9.27
C GLU A 86 11.69 5.16 8.12
N SER A 87 12.76 5.49 7.39
CA SER A 87 13.22 4.68 6.26
C SER A 87 13.60 3.27 6.73
N ASN A 88 13.07 2.28 6.02
CA ASN A 88 13.37 0.87 6.25
C ASN A 88 13.42 0.11 4.91
N PRO A 89 14.57 0.13 4.23
CA PRO A 89 14.73 -0.52 2.94
C PRO A 89 14.44 -2.02 2.96
N GLN A 90 14.77 -2.72 4.04
CA GLN A 90 14.47 -4.13 4.18
C GLN A 90 12.94 -4.38 4.22
N LYS A 91 12.18 -3.54 4.92
CA LYS A 91 10.73 -3.62 4.94
C LYS A 91 10.13 -3.27 3.57
N SER A 92 10.69 -2.25 2.89
CA SER A 92 10.35 -1.92 1.51
C SER A 92 10.55 -3.11 0.58
N HIS A 93 11.72 -3.76 0.64
CA HIS A 93 12.02 -4.97 -0.14
C HIS A 93 10.99 -6.07 0.11
N THR A 94 10.60 -6.29 1.37
CA THR A 94 9.57 -7.29 1.70
C THR A 94 8.23 -7.00 1.03
N TYR A 95 7.77 -5.73 1.02
CA TYR A 95 6.54 -5.36 0.33
C TYR A 95 6.61 -5.61 -1.17
N PHE A 96 7.69 -5.19 -1.82
CA PHE A 96 7.84 -5.38 -3.27
C PHE A 96 8.02 -6.85 -3.66
N TYR A 97 8.72 -7.63 -2.84
CA TYR A 97 8.81 -9.07 -3.06
C TYR A 97 7.45 -9.78 -2.90
N LEU A 98 6.65 -9.36 -1.92
CA LEU A 98 5.27 -9.82 -1.75
C LEU A 98 4.39 -9.50 -2.97
N VAL A 99 4.55 -8.30 -3.55
CA VAL A 99 3.87 -7.93 -4.80
C VAL A 99 4.28 -8.87 -5.93
N ALA A 100 5.58 -9.12 -6.12
CA ALA A 100 6.08 -10.02 -7.14
C ALA A 100 5.51 -11.44 -6.99
N LEU A 101 5.47 -11.97 -5.77
CA LEU A 101 4.86 -13.27 -5.48
C LEU A 101 3.37 -13.30 -5.85
N LYS A 102 2.61 -12.24 -5.53
CA LYS A 102 1.17 -12.17 -5.83
C LYS A 102 0.86 -12.07 -7.32
N GLN A 103 1.74 -11.42 -8.07
CA GLN A 103 1.59 -11.27 -9.51
C GLN A 103 2.17 -12.46 -10.30
N ASN A 104 2.78 -13.43 -9.63
CA ASN A 104 3.56 -14.50 -10.27
C ASN A 104 4.58 -13.95 -11.28
N SER A 105 5.15 -12.79 -10.96
CA SER A 105 6.10 -12.12 -11.84
C SER A 105 7.49 -12.70 -11.66
N THR A 106 8.13 -13.04 -12.78
CA THR A 106 9.56 -13.41 -12.85
C THR A 106 10.42 -12.24 -13.32
N ASP A 107 9.81 -11.09 -13.62
CA ASP A 107 10.51 -9.91 -14.08
C ASP A 107 11.30 -9.28 -12.95
N ILE A 108 12.34 -8.54 -13.30
CA ILE A 108 13.11 -7.70 -12.37
C ILE A 108 12.14 -6.70 -11.77
N GLY A 109 11.66 -7.00 -10.58
CA GLY A 109 10.70 -6.19 -9.87
C GLY A 109 11.36 -5.06 -9.07
N TYR A 110 10.53 -4.21 -8.49
CA TYR A 110 11.00 -3.13 -7.62
C TYR A 110 11.85 -3.62 -6.44
N HIS A 111 11.66 -4.87 -5.98
CA HIS A 111 12.49 -5.46 -4.93
C HIS A 111 13.98 -5.49 -5.30
N GLN A 112 14.31 -5.83 -6.56
CA GLN A 112 15.68 -5.83 -7.06
C GLN A 112 16.27 -4.40 -7.06
N ILE A 113 15.47 -3.41 -7.43
CA ILE A 113 15.90 -2.01 -7.39
C ILE A 113 16.26 -1.61 -5.95
N ILE A 114 15.46 -2.01 -4.98
CA ILE A 114 15.72 -1.75 -3.55
C ILE A 114 17.00 -2.45 -3.08
N GLU A 115 17.24 -3.71 -3.49
CA GLU A 115 18.49 -4.44 -3.19
C GLU A 115 19.72 -3.66 -3.64
N ASP A 116 19.71 -3.21 -4.88
CA ASP A 116 20.84 -2.54 -5.51
C ASP A 116 21.07 -1.12 -4.97
N GLU A 117 19.98 -0.33 -4.84
CA GLU A 117 20.05 1.07 -4.42
C GLU A 117 20.47 1.20 -2.94
N PHE A 118 19.88 0.39 -2.06
CA PHE A 118 20.16 0.42 -0.63
C PHE A 118 21.26 -0.55 -0.20
N LYS A 119 21.85 -1.30 -1.14
CA LYS A 119 22.94 -2.27 -0.90
C LYS A 119 22.62 -3.26 0.22
N LEU A 120 21.41 -3.84 0.14
CA LEU A 120 20.99 -4.84 1.12
C LEU A 120 21.95 -6.03 1.14
N SER A 121 22.32 -6.45 2.35
CA SER A 121 23.12 -7.64 2.51
C SER A 121 22.34 -8.90 2.14
N LYS A 122 23.02 -9.97 1.79
CA LYS A 122 22.41 -11.26 1.48
C LYS A 122 21.51 -11.76 2.63
N ALA A 123 21.89 -11.51 3.88
CA ALA A 123 21.09 -11.89 5.05
C ALA A 123 19.79 -11.10 5.13
N GLU A 124 19.81 -9.78 4.88
CA GLU A 124 18.62 -8.93 4.86
C GLU A 124 17.66 -9.32 3.73
N ILE A 125 18.20 -9.61 2.54
CA ILE A 125 17.42 -10.08 1.39
C ILE A 125 16.72 -11.41 1.72
N MET A 126 17.47 -12.39 2.26
CA MET A 126 16.90 -13.69 2.62
C MET A 126 15.83 -13.59 3.70
N ASP A 127 16.03 -12.76 4.72
CA ASP A 127 15.03 -12.51 5.77
C ASP A 127 13.76 -11.84 5.20
N SER A 128 13.92 -10.86 4.31
CA SER A 128 12.80 -10.21 3.62
C SER A 128 11.98 -11.18 2.79
N ILE A 129 12.66 -12.06 2.03
CA ILE A 129 12.01 -13.09 1.22
C ILE A 129 11.23 -14.05 2.11
N ALA A 130 11.84 -14.54 3.20
CA ALA A 130 11.18 -15.45 4.14
C ALA A 130 9.91 -14.82 4.72
N LYS A 131 9.97 -13.56 5.12
CA LYS A 131 8.84 -12.80 5.65
C LYS A 131 7.73 -12.60 4.61
N ALA A 132 8.08 -12.29 3.36
CA ALA A 132 7.11 -12.14 2.28
C ALA A 132 6.40 -13.48 1.98
N VAL A 133 7.15 -14.60 1.95
CA VAL A 133 6.61 -15.94 1.76
C VAL A 133 5.67 -16.33 2.91
N GLU A 134 6.02 -15.99 4.15
CA GLU A 134 5.16 -16.22 5.32
C GLU A 134 3.85 -15.43 5.21
N CYS A 135 3.92 -14.16 4.84
CA CYS A 135 2.73 -13.34 4.58
C CYS A 135 1.83 -13.87 3.44
N MET A 136 2.39 -14.61 2.48
CA MET A 136 1.61 -15.25 1.43
C MET A 136 0.86 -16.49 1.92
N LYS A 137 1.40 -17.21 2.90
CA LYS A 137 0.82 -18.48 3.42
C LYS A 137 -0.27 -18.24 4.45
N GLU A 138 -0.13 -17.18 5.24
CA GLU A 138 -1.06 -16.85 6.31
C GLU A 138 -2.06 -15.79 5.86
N SER A 139 -3.15 -15.62 6.62
CA SER A 139 -3.95 -14.40 6.48
C SER A 139 -3.12 -13.19 6.86
N PHE A 140 -3.32 -12.07 6.18
CA PHE A 140 -2.58 -10.82 6.47
C PHE A 140 -2.70 -10.34 7.92
N ASP A 141 -3.67 -10.85 8.69
CA ASP A 141 -3.83 -10.52 10.11
C ASP A 141 -2.62 -10.96 10.95
N ASN A 142 -1.93 -12.03 10.54
CA ASN A 142 -0.73 -12.54 11.23
C ASN A 142 0.58 -12.11 10.53
N CYS A 143 0.50 -11.39 9.42
CA CYS A 143 1.67 -10.91 8.70
C CYS A 143 2.34 -9.76 9.47
N TYR A 144 3.63 -9.91 9.78
CA TYR A 144 4.41 -8.93 10.53
C TYR A 144 4.44 -7.53 9.89
N LEU A 145 4.19 -7.43 8.58
CA LEU A 145 4.18 -6.16 7.86
C LEU A 145 3.07 -5.21 8.33
N PHE A 146 2.02 -5.75 8.93
CA PHE A 146 0.83 -5.01 9.34
C PHE A 146 0.66 -4.92 10.86
N ASN A 147 1.56 -5.54 11.62
CA ASN A 147 1.57 -5.53 13.10
C ASN A 147 2.54 -4.48 13.64
#